data_38e0768d8ffe66738983cf8a0eb418a1
#
_entry.id   38e0768d8ffe66738983cf8a0eb418a1
#
_cell.length_a   1.000
_cell.length_b   1.000
_cell.length_c   1.000
_cell.angle_alpha   90.00
_cell.angle_beta   90.00
_cell.angle_gamma   90.00
#
_symmetry.space_group_name_H-M   'P 1'
#
loop_
_entity.id
_entity.type
_entity.pdbx_description
1 polymer ?
#
loop_
_entity_poly.entity_id
_entity_poly.type
_entity_poly.pdbx_seq_one_letter_code
_entity_poly.pdbx_strand_id
1 'polypeptide(L)'
;MFKKVIKKVFFFSFIVTMYCSYAQNPSRLNQTPSPLYLDPTQPTEKRVADLMSRMTLEDKVYQMNQFVGLDHMKKGNPNDDKENNDAQGFYKTLSVNDVTAMCEEGKIGSFLHVLTAKEANYLQELALKSPLKIPVLIGIDAIHGNALVSGTTVYPSPIGLASTWNDDF
;
A
#
# COMPACT_ATOMS: atom_id res chain seq x y z
N MET A 1 44.51 -50.58 23.17
CA MET A 1 43.04 -50.67 23.17
C MET A 1 42.34 -49.36 23.56
N PHE A 2 42.81 -48.56 24.47
CA PHE A 2 42.23 -47.30 24.94
C PHE A 2 42.14 -46.21 23.87
N LYS A 3 43.12 -46.01 22.99
CA LYS A 3 43.14 -44.97 21.96
C LYS A 3 42.05 -45.12 20.87
N LYS A 4 41.55 -46.35 20.62
CA LYS A 4 40.46 -46.58 19.63
C LYS A 4 39.09 -46.28 20.21
N VAL A 5 38.90 -46.42 21.52
CA VAL A 5 37.63 -46.12 22.21
C VAL A 5 37.43 -44.59 22.28
N ILE A 6 38.48 -43.84 22.65
CA ILE A 6 38.43 -42.38 22.74
C ILE A 6 38.06 -41.72 21.39
N LYS A 7 38.62 -42.19 20.25
CA LYS A 7 38.26 -41.67 18.94
C LYS A 7 36.79 -41.92 18.56
N LYS A 8 36.21 -43.07 18.95
CA LYS A 8 34.79 -43.36 18.70
C LYS A 8 33.87 -42.52 19.56
N VAL A 9 34.21 -42.24 20.80
CA VAL A 9 33.41 -41.41 21.71
C VAL A 9 33.44 -39.96 21.25
N PHE A 10 34.59 -39.41 20.79
CA PHE A 10 34.69 -38.08 20.25
C PHE A 10 33.92 -37.93 18.95
N PHE A 11 33.94 -38.92 18.06
CA PHE A 11 33.21 -38.88 16.79
C PHE A 11 31.69 -38.95 17.01
N PHE A 12 31.24 -39.74 17.97
CA PHE A 12 29.81 -39.84 18.33
C PHE A 12 29.29 -38.55 19.01
N SER A 13 30.11 -37.93 19.88
CA SER A 13 29.81 -36.65 20.52
C SER A 13 29.70 -35.49 19.47
N PHE A 14 30.57 -35.51 18.44
CA PHE A 14 30.53 -34.50 17.38
C PHE A 14 29.30 -34.64 16.47
N ILE A 15 28.85 -35.87 16.20
CA ILE A 15 27.61 -36.10 15.42
C ILE A 15 26.39 -35.68 16.25
N VAL A 16 26.32 -35.96 17.54
CA VAL A 16 25.20 -35.56 18.39
C VAL A 16 25.11 -34.05 18.55
N THR A 17 26.22 -33.32 18.66
CA THR A 17 26.23 -31.85 18.68
C THR A 17 25.84 -31.26 17.38
N MET A 18 26.17 -31.87 16.25
CA MET A 18 25.76 -31.43 14.91
C MET A 18 24.24 -31.62 14.68
N TYR A 19 23.67 -32.71 15.14
CA TYR A 19 22.22 -32.95 15.12
C TYR A 19 21.45 -32.03 16.07
N CYS A 20 21.97 -31.73 17.26
CA CYS A 20 21.36 -30.76 18.18
C CYS A 20 21.38 -29.34 17.62
N SER A 21 22.41 -28.92 16.89
CA SER A 21 22.46 -27.60 16.25
C SER A 21 21.47 -27.46 15.07
N TYR A 22 21.13 -28.56 14.41
CA TYR A 22 20.10 -28.58 13.34
C TYR A 22 18.68 -28.56 13.91
N ALA A 23 18.47 -29.07 15.11
CA ALA A 23 17.17 -29.12 15.78
C ALA A 23 16.80 -27.82 16.53
N GLN A 24 17.73 -26.86 16.68
CA GLN A 24 17.55 -25.66 17.49
C GLN A 24 17.25 -24.40 16.66
N ASN A 25 16.76 -24.54 15.41
CA ASN A 25 16.24 -23.39 14.68
C ASN A 25 14.70 -23.49 14.53
N PRO A 26 13.92 -23.22 15.60
CA PRO A 26 12.46 -23.29 15.57
C PRO A 26 11.84 -22.24 14.64
N SER A 27 12.62 -21.26 14.21
CA SER A 27 12.17 -20.21 13.28
C SER A 27 11.91 -20.70 11.84
N ARG A 28 12.30 -21.94 11.49
CA ARG A 28 12.01 -22.50 10.15
C ARG A 28 10.75 -23.37 10.09
N LEU A 29 10.18 -23.75 11.22
CA LEU A 29 9.06 -24.71 11.25
C LEU A 29 7.67 -24.07 11.23
N ASN A 30 7.54 -22.73 11.32
CA ASN A 30 6.26 -22.03 11.34
C ASN A 30 6.19 -20.80 10.42
N GLN A 31 6.97 -20.76 9.35
CA GLN A 31 6.69 -19.77 8.31
C GLN A 31 5.58 -20.35 7.44
N THR A 32 4.34 -19.94 7.73
CA THR A 32 3.27 -20.03 6.74
C THR A 32 3.83 -19.43 5.44
N PRO A 33 3.85 -20.16 4.32
CA PRO A 33 4.38 -19.62 3.08
C PRO A 33 3.76 -18.25 2.81
N SER A 34 4.60 -17.26 2.52
CA SER A 34 4.09 -15.94 2.14
C SER A 34 3.07 -16.11 1.02
N PRO A 35 1.92 -15.42 1.08
CA PRO A 35 0.92 -15.50 0.02
C PRO A 35 1.55 -15.27 -1.36
N LEU A 36 1.14 -16.06 -2.35
CA LEU A 36 1.72 -16.02 -3.68
C LEU A 36 1.58 -14.63 -4.32
N TYR A 37 0.50 -13.92 -4.05
CA TYR A 37 0.28 -12.58 -4.59
C TYR A 37 1.31 -11.54 -4.11
N LEU A 38 1.97 -11.76 -2.98
CA LEU A 38 3.04 -10.90 -2.47
C LEU A 38 4.42 -11.19 -3.09
N ASP A 39 4.56 -12.28 -3.82
CA ASP A 39 5.82 -12.63 -4.50
C ASP A 39 5.89 -11.93 -5.88
N PRO A 40 6.74 -10.90 -6.04
CA PRO A 40 6.85 -10.16 -7.29
C PRO A 40 7.44 -10.97 -8.45
N THR A 41 8.05 -12.13 -8.17
CA THR A 41 8.64 -13.02 -9.20
C THR A 41 7.59 -13.86 -9.92
N GLN A 42 6.39 -13.97 -9.35
CA GLN A 42 5.30 -14.74 -9.95
C GLN A 42 4.59 -13.96 -11.07
N PRO A 43 4.08 -14.66 -12.09
CA PRO A 43 3.28 -14.04 -13.14
C PRO A 43 2.08 -13.28 -12.55
N THR A 44 1.78 -12.09 -13.09
CA THR A 44 0.71 -11.20 -12.62
C THR A 44 -0.63 -11.93 -12.51
N GLU A 45 -1.00 -12.72 -13.52
CA GLU A 45 -2.27 -13.46 -13.53
C GLU A 45 -2.40 -14.42 -12.35
N LYS A 46 -1.31 -15.10 -11.98
CA LYS A 46 -1.31 -16.00 -10.82
C LYS A 46 -1.42 -15.23 -9.51
N ARG A 47 -0.76 -14.07 -9.42
CA ARG A 47 -0.83 -13.19 -8.25
C ARG A 47 -2.24 -12.64 -8.06
N VAL A 48 -2.86 -12.18 -9.14
CA VAL A 48 -4.25 -11.68 -9.12
C VAL A 48 -5.21 -12.80 -8.70
N ALA A 49 -5.11 -13.98 -9.29
CA ALA A 49 -5.97 -15.12 -8.96
C ALA A 49 -5.83 -15.52 -7.48
N ASP A 50 -4.61 -15.58 -6.94
CA ASP A 50 -4.37 -15.89 -5.53
C ASP A 50 -4.96 -14.81 -4.61
N LEU A 51 -4.75 -13.51 -4.90
CA LEU A 51 -5.33 -12.41 -4.13
C LEU A 51 -6.87 -12.47 -4.14
N MET A 52 -7.47 -12.58 -5.32
CA MET A 52 -8.91 -12.64 -5.50
C MET A 52 -9.57 -13.81 -4.77
N SER A 53 -8.86 -14.94 -4.65
CA SER A 53 -9.35 -16.12 -3.90
C SER A 53 -9.38 -15.90 -2.39
N ARG A 54 -8.59 -14.94 -1.88
CA ARG A 54 -8.49 -14.60 -0.45
C ARG A 54 -9.44 -13.47 -0.04
N MET A 55 -9.86 -12.66 -0.99
CA MET A 55 -10.73 -11.51 -0.76
C MET A 55 -12.18 -11.95 -0.52
N THR A 56 -12.78 -11.43 0.54
CA THR A 56 -14.24 -11.49 0.75
C THR A 56 -14.97 -10.61 -0.26
N LEU A 57 -16.30 -10.65 -0.27
CA LEU A 57 -17.10 -9.73 -1.07
C LEU A 57 -16.88 -8.28 -0.60
N GLU A 58 -16.84 -8.08 0.71
CA GLU A 58 -16.61 -6.79 1.35
C GLU A 58 -15.24 -6.22 0.96
N ASP A 59 -14.16 -7.02 0.98
CA ASP A 59 -12.84 -6.58 0.54
C ASP A 59 -12.85 -6.09 -0.90
N LYS A 60 -13.58 -6.79 -1.80
CA LYS A 60 -13.70 -6.40 -3.20
C LYS A 60 -14.45 -5.09 -3.36
N VAL A 61 -15.52 -4.87 -2.59
CA VAL A 61 -16.27 -3.61 -2.57
C VAL A 61 -15.40 -2.47 -2.03
N TYR A 62 -14.65 -2.71 -0.96
CA TYR A 62 -13.77 -1.71 -0.39
C TYR A 62 -12.65 -1.25 -1.34
N GLN A 63 -12.17 -2.13 -2.24
CA GLN A 63 -11.21 -1.72 -3.27
C GLN A 63 -11.80 -0.74 -4.30
N MET A 64 -13.12 -0.62 -4.37
CA MET A 64 -13.81 0.35 -5.23
C MET A 64 -14.02 1.71 -4.54
N ASN A 65 -13.77 1.82 -3.23
CA ASN A 65 -13.91 3.07 -2.50
C ASN A 65 -12.75 4.03 -2.87
N GLN A 66 -13.11 5.27 -3.16
CA GLN A 66 -12.17 6.36 -3.39
C GLN A 66 -12.43 7.49 -2.40
N PHE A 67 -11.38 7.95 -1.74
CA PHE A 67 -11.39 9.12 -0.87
C PHE A 67 -10.50 10.22 -1.42
N VAL A 68 -10.63 11.45 -0.93
CA VAL A 68 -9.67 12.51 -1.21
C VAL A 68 -8.47 12.41 -0.27
N GLY A 69 -7.35 13.00 -0.69
CA GLY A 69 -6.15 13.07 0.15
C GLY A 69 -6.42 13.70 1.51
N LEU A 70 -5.72 13.23 2.55
CA LEU A 70 -5.93 13.67 3.93
C LEU A 70 -5.65 15.17 4.12
N ASP A 71 -4.70 15.72 3.36
CA ASP A 71 -4.39 17.15 3.42
C ASP A 71 -5.54 18.01 2.85
N HIS A 72 -6.31 17.50 1.90
CA HIS A 72 -7.55 18.12 1.47
C HIS A 72 -8.64 18.09 2.55
N MET A 73 -8.72 17.00 3.29
CA MET A 73 -9.67 16.88 4.42
C MET A 73 -9.34 17.84 5.57
N LYS A 74 -8.04 18.14 5.80
CA LYS A 74 -7.59 19.04 6.85
C LYS A 74 -7.83 20.52 6.55
N LYS A 75 -7.89 20.92 5.27
CA LYS A 75 -8.05 22.30 4.85
C LYS A 75 -9.41 22.92 5.20
N GLY A 76 -10.34 22.14 5.68
CA GLY A 76 -11.60 22.59 6.21
C GLY A 76 -11.49 23.05 7.64
N ASN A 77 -10.90 24.20 7.89
CA ASN A 77 -10.99 24.84 9.19
C ASN A 77 -12.41 25.39 9.37
N PRO A 78 -13.16 24.99 10.45
CA PRO A 78 -14.49 25.51 10.72
C PRO A 78 -14.57 27.04 10.90
N ASN A 79 -13.41 27.70 11.05
CA ASN A 79 -13.29 29.15 11.21
C ASN A 79 -12.84 29.87 9.95
N ASP A 80 -12.70 29.15 8.81
CA ASP A 80 -12.36 29.78 7.54
C ASP A 80 -13.64 29.98 6.74
N ASP A 81 -14.17 31.22 6.76
CA ASP A 81 -15.39 31.65 6.06
C ASP A 81 -15.28 31.56 4.52
N LYS A 82 -14.21 30.99 4.00
CA LYS A 82 -14.03 30.72 2.57
C LYS A 82 -14.57 29.34 2.22
N GLU A 83 -15.76 29.39 1.72
CA GLU A 83 -16.64 28.32 1.23
C GLU A 83 -16.06 27.43 0.11
N ASN A 84 -14.84 26.98 0.16
CA ASN A 84 -14.34 26.05 -0.84
C ASN A 84 -13.57 24.90 -0.21
N ASN A 85 -14.33 24.06 0.48
CA ASN A 85 -13.83 22.75 0.85
C ASN A 85 -14.76 21.67 0.31
N ASP A 86 -14.61 21.36 -0.97
CA ASP A 86 -15.38 20.32 -1.65
C ASP A 86 -15.34 18.98 -0.92
N ALA A 87 -14.22 18.69 -0.24
CA ALA A 87 -14.06 17.49 0.54
C ALA A 87 -15.00 17.41 1.76
N GLN A 88 -15.25 18.50 2.48
CA GLN A 88 -16.21 18.51 3.61
C GLN A 88 -17.67 18.32 3.14
N GLY A 89 -17.99 18.75 1.94
CA GLY A 89 -19.30 18.51 1.33
C GLY A 89 -19.58 17.00 1.16
N PHE A 90 -18.56 16.22 0.84
CA PHE A 90 -18.69 14.77 0.61
C PHE A 90 -18.58 13.95 1.90
N TYR A 91 -17.79 14.38 2.88
CA TYR A 91 -17.46 13.57 4.08
C TYR A 91 -17.85 14.28 5.39
N LYS A 92 -19.06 14.77 5.48
CA LYS A 92 -19.56 15.54 6.64
C LYS A 92 -19.43 14.85 8.00
N THR A 93 -19.37 13.52 8.00
CA THR A 93 -19.37 12.70 9.22
C THR A 93 -18.04 11.99 9.48
N LEU A 94 -17.09 12.04 8.54
CA LEU A 94 -15.81 11.35 8.64
C LEU A 94 -14.68 12.34 8.96
N SER A 95 -13.94 12.04 10.00
CA SER A 95 -12.70 12.76 10.33
C SER A 95 -11.50 12.16 9.57
N VAL A 96 -10.38 12.90 9.55
CA VAL A 96 -9.09 12.37 9.06
C VAL A 96 -8.69 11.08 9.77
N ASN A 97 -8.97 10.99 11.08
CA ASN A 97 -8.64 9.78 11.85
C ASN A 97 -9.50 8.60 11.44
N ASP A 98 -10.79 8.80 11.12
CA ASP A 98 -11.65 7.73 10.63
C ASP A 98 -11.15 7.20 9.30
N VAL A 99 -10.80 8.08 8.36
CA VAL A 99 -10.27 7.68 7.05
C VAL A 99 -8.92 6.98 7.19
N THR A 100 -8.06 7.43 8.10
CA THR A 100 -6.79 6.77 8.42
C THR A 100 -7.02 5.34 8.93
N ALA A 101 -7.95 5.16 9.88
CA ALA A 101 -8.30 3.84 10.40
C ALA A 101 -8.89 2.93 9.32
N MET A 102 -9.78 3.46 8.48
CA MET A 102 -10.33 2.72 7.34
C MET A 102 -9.25 2.26 6.35
N CYS A 103 -8.23 3.08 6.12
CA CYS A 103 -7.09 2.71 5.27
C CYS A 103 -6.27 1.56 5.90
N GLU A 104 -5.98 1.62 7.19
CA GLU A 104 -5.29 0.55 7.93
C GLU A 104 -6.10 -0.76 7.95
N GLU A 105 -7.41 -0.68 7.92
CA GLU A 105 -8.30 -1.84 7.86
C GLU A 105 -8.47 -2.39 6.44
N GLY A 106 -7.92 -1.73 5.40
CA GLY A 106 -8.05 -2.15 4.00
C GLY A 106 -9.39 -1.80 3.35
N LYS A 107 -10.12 -0.84 3.91
CA LYS A 107 -11.45 -0.40 3.45
C LYS A 107 -11.42 0.70 2.38
N ILE A 108 -10.24 1.06 1.90
CA ILE A 108 -10.03 2.10 0.89
C ILE A 108 -9.12 1.56 -0.21
N GLY A 109 -9.57 1.64 -1.46
CA GLY A 109 -8.80 1.21 -2.63
C GLY A 109 -7.98 2.34 -3.28
N SER A 110 -8.44 3.59 -3.15
CA SER A 110 -7.78 4.70 -3.82
C SER A 110 -7.97 6.04 -3.09
N PHE A 111 -7.02 6.95 -3.34
CA PHE A 111 -7.12 8.35 -2.93
C PHE A 111 -6.94 9.27 -4.13
N LEU A 112 -7.81 10.27 -4.24
CA LEU A 112 -7.75 11.32 -5.25
C LEU A 112 -7.11 12.59 -4.65
N HIS A 113 -6.35 13.31 -5.44
CA HIS A 113 -5.71 14.58 -5.02
C HIS A 113 -4.76 14.45 -3.83
N VAL A 114 -3.92 13.43 -3.83
CA VAL A 114 -2.77 13.35 -2.94
C VAL A 114 -1.65 14.20 -3.53
N LEU A 115 -1.34 15.33 -2.90
CA LEU A 115 -0.51 16.39 -3.50
C LEU A 115 0.97 16.30 -3.16
N THR A 116 1.35 15.46 -2.21
CA THR A 116 2.75 15.35 -1.76
C THR A 116 3.21 13.90 -1.71
N ALA A 117 4.49 13.68 -2.04
CA ALA A 117 5.10 12.36 -1.89
C ALA A 117 5.08 11.88 -0.43
N LYS A 118 5.17 12.81 0.54
CA LYS A 118 5.10 12.48 1.96
C LYS A 118 3.75 11.89 2.32
N GLU A 119 2.66 12.49 1.87
CA GLU A 119 1.31 11.99 2.11
C GLU A 119 1.10 10.66 1.38
N ALA A 120 1.52 10.55 0.11
CA ALA A 120 1.42 9.31 -0.64
C ALA A 120 2.12 8.14 0.07
N ASN A 121 3.36 8.34 0.53
CA ASN A 121 4.10 7.32 1.27
C ASN A 121 3.40 6.94 2.58
N TYR A 122 2.88 7.93 3.31
CA TYR A 122 2.13 7.69 4.54
C TYR A 122 0.89 6.82 4.30
N LEU A 123 0.11 7.11 3.26
CA LEU A 123 -1.06 6.31 2.88
C LEU A 123 -0.69 4.88 2.48
N GLN A 124 0.43 4.70 1.76
CA GLN A 124 0.94 3.37 1.44
C GLN A 124 1.36 2.60 2.70
N GLU A 125 2.03 3.25 3.65
CA GLU A 125 2.41 2.63 4.93
C GLU A 125 1.17 2.19 5.73
N LEU A 126 0.09 2.98 5.72
CA LEU A 126 -1.18 2.60 6.34
C LEU A 126 -1.78 1.37 5.65
N ALA A 127 -1.87 1.40 4.31
CA ALA A 127 -2.44 0.30 3.54
C ALA A 127 -1.68 -1.03 3.75
N LEU A 128 -0.35 -0.96 3.92
CA LEU A 128 0.46 -2.15 4.20
C LEU A 128 0.22 -2.78 5.58
N LYS A 129 -0.45 -2.06 6.51
CA LYS A 129 -0.87 -2.62 7.80
C LYS A 129 -2.15 -3.47 7.67
N SER A 130 -2.91 -3.29 6.60
CA SER A 130 -4.14 -4.04 6.35
C SER A 130 -3.90 -5.55 6.22
N PRO A 131 -4.91 -6.39 6.48
CA PRO A 131 -4.77 -7.85 6.40
C PRO A 131 -4.24 -8.35 5.05
N LEU A 132 -4.72 -7.76 3.95
CA LEU A 132 -4.32 -8.14 2.60
C LEU A 132 -3.13 -7.32 2.06
N LYS A 133 -2.70 -6.27 2.75
CA LYS A 133 -1.55 -5.43 2.37
C LYS A 133 -1.62 -4.93 0.92
N ILE A 134 -2.81 -4.62 0.43
CA ILE A 134 -3.01 -4.09 -0.90
C ILE A 134 -2.66 -2.60 -0.88
N PRO A 135 -1.68 -2.15 -1.68
CA PRO A 135 -1.36 -0.72 -1.79
C PRO A 135 -2.55 0.07 -2.33
N VAL A 136 -2.75 1.30 -1.86
CA VAL A 136 -3.78 2.18 -2.41
C VAL A 136 -3.35 2.79 -3.74
N LEU A 137 -4.30 3.00 -4.64
CA LEU A 137 -4.07 3.77 -5.85
C LEU A 137 -4.08 5.26 -5.53
N ILE A 138 -3.16 6.00 -6.13
CA ILE A 138 -3.09 7.47 -6.01
C ILE A 138 -3.52 8.06 -7.34
N GLY A 139 -4.57 8.86 -7.31
CA GLY A 139 -5.11 9.58 -8.47
C GLY A 139 -4.96 11.09 -8.33
N ILE A 140 -4.95 11.77 -9.46
CA ILE A 140 -4.96 13.23 -9.54
C ILE A 140 -5.61 13.68 -10.84
N ASP A 141 -6.36 14.78 -10.79
CA ASP A 141 -6.93 15.42 -11.98
C ASP A 141 -5.91 16.38 -12.60
N ALA A 142 -5.17 15.87 -13.56
CA ALA A 142 -4.17 16.64 -14.29
C ALA A 142 -4.74 17.11 -15.64
N ILE A 143 -5.81 17.92 -15.59
CA ILE A 143 -6.64 18.32 -16.74
C ILE A 143 -5.83 19.07 -17.82
N HIS A 144 -4.89 19.91 -17.37
CA HIS A 144 -4.02 20.68 -18.28
C HIS A 144 -2.58 20.76 -17.73
N GLY A 145 -2.00 19.63 -17.44
CA GLY A 145 -0.81 19.49 -16.59
C GLY A 145 -1.24 19.39 -15.12
N ASN A 146 -0.30 19.08 -14.23
CA ASN A 146 -0.63 18.85 -12.83
C ASN A 146 -0.66 20.17 -12.03
N ALA A 147 -1.65 21.01 -12.27
CA ALA A 147 -1.79 22.32 -11.62
C ALA A 147 -1.96 22.27 -10.10
N LEU A 148 -2.28 21.10 -9.55
CA LEU A 148 -2.50 20.92 -8.11
C LEU A 148 -1.21 20.70 -7.32
N VAL A 149 -0.12 20.35 -7.98
CA VAL A 149 1.18 20.09 -7.35
C VAL A 149 2.16 21.19 -7.66
N SER A 150 2.74 21.79 -6.61
CA SER A 150 3.74 22.85 -6.76
C SER A 150 4.99 22.37 -7.51
N GLY A 151 5.48 23.18 -8.45
CA GLY A 151 6.69 22.89 -9.22
C GLY A 151 6.46 22.03 -10.48
N THR A 152 5.24 21.66 -10.78
CA THR A 152 4.89 20.93 -12.01
C THR A 152 4.52 21.88 -13.15
N THR A 153 4.57 21.37 -14.39
CA THR A 153 4.20 22.14 -15.58
C THR A 153 2.69 22.21 -15.71
N VAL A 154 2.19 23.43 -16.01
CA VAL A 154 0.79 23.70 -16.31
C VAL A 154 0.69 24.17 -17.75
N TYR A 155 -0.25 23.65 -18.49
CA TYR A 155 -0.54 23.99 -19.88
C TYR A 155 -1.82 24.82 -19.97
N PRO A 156 -2.09 25.48 -21.11
CA PRO A 156 -3.41 26.04 -21.37
C PRO A 156 -4.51 24.97 -21.26
N SER A 157 -5.72 25.38 -20.89
CA SER A 157 -6.84 24.44 -20.83
C SER A 157 -7.13 23.82 -22.20
N PRO A 158 -7.69 22.62 -22.31
CA PRO A 158 -8.03 21.99 -23.57
C PRO A 158 -8.92 22.86 -24.45
N ILE A 159 -9.87 23.62 -23.88
CA ILE A 159 -10.71 24.56 -24.62
C ILE A 159 -9.90 25.77 -25.15
N GLY A 160 -8.89 26.21 -24.39
CA GLY A 160 -7.96 27.24 -24.82
C GLY A 160 -7.10 26.79 -26.00
N LEU A 161 -6.59 25.55 -25.95
CA LEU A 161 -5.84 24.95 -27.06
C LEU A 161 -6.72 24.76 -28.29
N ALA A 162 -7.93 24.21 -28.12
CA ALA A 162 -8.88 24.02 -29.22
C ALA A 162 -9.26 25.33 -29.90
N SER A 163 -9.31 26.43 -29.16
CA SER A 163 -9.63 27.77 -29.73
C SER A 163 -8.54 28.33 -30.67
N THR A 164 -7.34 27.72 -30.68
CA THR A 164 -6.27 28.11 -31.61
C THR A 164 -6.48 27.62 -33.04
N TRP A 165 -7.34 26.60 -33.23
CA TRP A 165 -7.55 25.89 -34.50
C TRP A 165 -6.25 25.33 -35.10
N ASN A 166 -5.28 25.04 -34.28
CA ASN A 166 -3.98 24.49 -34.67
C ASN A 166 -3.82 23.06 -34.14
N ASP A 167 -3.67 22.11 -35.04
CA ASP A 167 -3.59 20.68 -34.75
C ASP A 167 -2.16 20.23 -34.34
N ASP A 168 -1.18 21.15 -34.41
CA ASP A 168 0.22 20.88 -34.09
C ASP A 168 0.54 21.03 -32.59
N PHE A 169 -0.45 21.28 -31.70
CA PHE A 169 -0.30 21.43 -30.28
C PHE A 169 -0.67 20.16 -29.50
#